data_1385e9750fff74bd13ff0fa7c0d1f377
#
_entry.id   1385e9750fff74bd13ff0fa7c0d1f377
#
_cell.length_a   1.000
_cell.length_b   1.000
_cell.length_c   1.000
_cell.angle_alpha   90.00
_cell.angle_beta   90.00
_cell.angle_gamma   90.00
#
_symmetry.space_group_name_H-M   'P 1'
#
loop_
_entity.id
_entity.type
_entity.pdbx_description
1 polymer ?
#
loop_
_entity_poly.entity_id
_entity_poly.type
_entity_poly.pdbx_seq_one_letter_code
_entity_poly.pdbx_strand_id
1 'polypeptide(L)'
;MNKEEFIEYVIDNNNVIELTDDVYYGKKRINGHLYLEDITEIPEGFNPWVGGSLDLSSLTSIPKGFNPKVGSCLTLGSLTSIPVWFNPVVGDTLYLDSLKKIPENWNPTNIEGKIVKRETNIKPIINFHI
;
A
#
# COMPACT_ATOMS: atom_id res chain seq x y z
N MET A 1 -12.47 -11.17 -5.17
CA MET A 1 -13.40 -10.32 -5.96
C MET A 1 -12.76 -9.96 -7.30
N ASN A 2 -13.55 -9.80 -8.33
CA ASN A 2 -13.01 -9.39 -9.63
C ASN A 2 -12.85 -7.88 -9.69
N LYS A 3 -12.31 -7.39 -10.80
CA LYS A 3 -12.05 -5.95 -10.97
C LYS A 3 -13.32 -5.11 -10.80
N GLU A 4 -14.43 -5.53 -11.40
CA GLU A 4 -15.67 -4.76 -11.33
C GLU A 4 -16.23 -4.70 -9.92
N GLU A 5 -16.23 -5.82 -9.21
CA GLU A 5 -16.68 -5.87 -7.82
C GLU A 5 -15.78 -5.00 -6.93
N PHE A 6 -14.49 -5.03 -7.20
CA PHE A 6 -13.54 -4.22 -6.45
C PHE A 6 -13.78 -2.73 -6.70
N ILE A 7 -14.00 -2.33 -7.95
CA ILE A 7 -14.28 -0.94 -8.28
C ILE A 7 -15.54 -0.46 -7.56
N GLU A 8 -16.60 -1.27 -7.57
CA GLU A 8 -17.83 -0.94 -6.85
C GLU A 8 -17.57 -0.76 -5.37
N TYR A 9 -16.81 -1.66 -4.77
CA TYR A 9 -16.47 -1.56 -3.35
C TYR A 9 -15.73 -0.26 -3.04
N VAL A 10 -14.76 0.11 -3.87
CA VAL A 10 -13.98 1.34 -3.66
C VAL A 10 -14.90 2.57 -3.73
N ILE A 11 -15.76 2.62 -4.73
CA ILE A 11 -16.68 3.75 -4.90
C ILE A 11 -17.64 3.84 -3.73
N ASP A 12 -18.20 2.71 -3.30
CA ASP A 12 -19.20 2.68 -2.23
C ASP A 12 -18.64 3.02 -0.87
N ASN A 13 -17.37 2.74 -0.62
CA ASN A 13 -16.76 2.89 0.70
C ASN A 13 -15.81 4.08 0.81
N ASN A 14 -15.67 4.85 -0.23
CA ASN A 14 -14.78 6.01 -0.24
C ASN A 14 -15.47 7.16 -0.99
N ASN A 15 -14.91 8.35 -0.88
CA ASN A 15 -15.45 9.48 -1.59
C ASN A 15 -14.90 9.56 -3.02
N VAL A 16 -14.88 8.43 -3.69
CA VAL A 16 -14.42 8.34 -5.07
C VAL A 16 -15.66 8.24 -5.95
N ILE A 17 -15.89 9.25 -6.77
CA ILE A 17 -17.10 9.30 -7.60
C ILE A 17 -17.07 8.24 -8.68
N GLU A 18 -15.92 8.06 -9.30
CA GLU A 18 -15.75 7.00 -10.30
C GLU A 18 -14.30 6.55 -10.32
N LEU A 19 -14.09 5.31 -10.70
CA LEU A 19 -12.78 4.73 -10.78
C LEU A 19 -12.54 4.31 -12.23
N THR A 20 -12.14 5.30 -13.02
CA THR A 20 -11.81 5.07 -14.43
C THR A 20 -10.51 4.28 -14.55
N ASP A 21 -10.20 3.82 -15.76
CA ASP A 21 -8.94 3.13 -16.00
C ASP A 21 -7.73 3.98 -15.62
N ASP A 22 -7.77 5.28 -15.92
CA ASP A 22 -6.66 6.16 -15.57
C ASP A 22 -6.43 6.23 -14.06
N VAL A 23 -7.49 6.23 -13.29
CA VAL A 23 -7.40 6.22 -11.83
C VAL A 23 -6.98 4.86 -11.32
N TYR A 24 -7.56 3.80 -11.88
CA TYR A 24 -7.27 2.43 -11.48
C TYR A 24 -5.79 2.07 -11.68
N TYR A 25 -5.22 2.50 -12.80
CA TYR A 25 -3.82 2.19 -13.12
C TYR A 25 -2.83 3.24 -12.64
N GLY A 26 -3.30 4.26 -11.94
CA GLY A 26 -2.40 5.23 -11.31
C GLY A 26 -1.91 6.34 -12.22
N LYS A 27 -2.56 6.57 -13.36
CA LYS A 27 -2.21 7.68 -14.22
C LYS A 27 -2.82 8.99 -13.75
N LYS A 28 -3.88 8.90 -12.96
CA LYS A 28 -4.57 10.06 -12.42
C LYS A 28 -4.74 9.90 -10.93
N ARG A 29 -4.47 10.98 -10.19
CA ARG A 29 -4.48 10.94 -8.73
C ARG A 29 -5.88 10.90 -8.15
N ILE A 30 -6.07 10.09 -7.11
CA ILE A 30 -7.23 10.14 -6.24
C ILE A 30 -6.93 11.21 -5.19
N ASN A 31 -7.80 12.20 -5.06
CA ASN A 31 -7.63 13.22 -4.03
C ASN A 31 -8.10 12.68 -2.68
N GLY A 32 -7.33 13.00 -1.64
CA GLY A 32 -7.65 12.54 -0.29
C GLY A 32 -7.16 11.14 -0.01
N HIS A 33 -7.80 10.48 0.94
CA HIS A 33 -7.41 9.16 1.41
C HIS A 33 -8.23 8.07 0.75
N LEU A 34 -7.68 6.86 0.74
CA LEU A 34 -8.38 5.69 0.23
C LEU A 34 -8.34 4.61 1.31
N TYR A 35 -9.51 4.24 1.82
CA TYR A 35 -9.64 3.29 2.91
C TYR A 35 -10.15 1.96 2.39
N LEU A 36 -9.30 0.95 2.43
CA LEU A 36 -9.60 -0.40 1.98
C LEU A 36 -9.23 -1.41 3.06
N GLU A 37 -9.50 -1.05 4.31
CA GLU A 37 -9.07 -1.84 5.46
C GLU A 37 -9.72 -3.22 5.55
N ASP A 38 -10.83 -3.44 4.86
CA ASP A 38 -11.49 -4.74 4.88
C ASP A 38 -11.13 -5.64 3.68
N ILE A 39 -10.32 -5.12 2.77
CA ILE A 39 -9.93 -5.85 1.58
C ILE A 39 -8.76 -6.77 1.90
N THR A 40 -8.90 -8.06 1.61
CA THR A 40 -7.84 -9.03 1.85
C THR A 40 -7.00 -9.35 0.62
N GLU A 41 -7.53 -9.05 -0.56
CA GLU A 41 -6.74 -9.17 -1.78
C GLU A 41 -7.25 -8.15 -2.80
N ILE A 42 -6.36 -7.67 -3.64
CA ILE A 42 -6.68 -6.68 -4.65
C ILE A 42 -6.46 -7.28 -6.04
N PRO A 43 -7.25 -6.85 -7.02
CA PRO A 43 -7.09 -7.36 -8.38
C PRO A 43 -5.76 -6.97 -8.97
N GLU A 44 -5.24 -7.80 -9.84
CA GLU A 44 -4.03 -7.51 -10.57
C GLU A 44 -4.20 -6.24 -11.39
N GLY A 45 -3.17 -5.43 -11.45
CA GLY A 45 -3.19 -4.19 -12.22
C GLY A 45 -3.62 -2.95 -11.44
N PHE A 46 -4.26 -3.12 -10.29
CA PHE A 46 -4.63 -1.96 -9.47
C PHE A 46 -3.37 -1.33 -8.89
N ASN A 47 -3.07 -0.12 -9.31
CA ASN A 47 -1.89 0.62 -8.87
C ASN A 47 -2.27 2.08 -8.67
N PRO A 48 -2.99 2.41 -7.61
CA PRO A 48 -3.54 3.75 -7.47
C PRO A 48 -2.47 4.79 -7.12
N TRP A 49 -2.75 6.01 -7.51
CA TRP A 49 -2.02 7.19 -7.06
C TRP A 49 -2.95 7.92 -6.08
N VAL A 50 -2.64 7.82 -4.81
CA VAL A 50 -3.48 8.38 -3.73
C VAL A 50 -2.80 9.63 -3.18
N GLY A 51 -3.51 10.75 -3.18
CA GLY A 51 -2.94 12.00 -2.70
C GLY A 51 -2.70 12.02 -1.19
N GLY A 52 -3.53 11.31 -0.43
CA GLY A 52 -3.36 11.16 1.01
C GLY A 52 -2.82 9.78 1.37
N SER A 53 -3.46 9.12 2.32
CA SER A 53 -3.04 7.80 2.80
C SER A 53 -3.84 6.68 2.15
N LEU A 54 -3.21 5.53 2.00
CA LEU A 54 -3.84 4.31 1.51
C LEU A 54 -3.80 3.28 2.64
N ASP A 55 -4.96 2.83 3.07
CA ASP A 55 -5.09 1.84 4.13
C ASP A 55 -5.44 0.48 3.52
N LEU A 56 -4.50 -0.44 3.59
CA LEU A 56 -4.67 -1.82 3.16
C LEU A 56 -4.33 -2.75 4.32
N SER A 57 -4.87 -2.44 5.49
CA SER A 57 -4.51 -3.14 6.72
C SER A 57 -4.81 -4.64 6.73
N SER A 58 -5.76 -5.08 5.92
CA SER A 58 -6.14 -6.50 5.87
C SER A 58 -5.56 -7.25 4.67
N LEU A 59 -4.81 -6.57 3.82
CA LEU A 59 -4.21 -7.22 2.66
C LEU A 59 -3.18 -8.25 3.10
N THR A 60 -3.29 -9.46 2.57
CA THR A 60 -2.44 -10.58 2.99
C THR A 60 -1.34 -10.94 2.00
N SER A 61 -1.40 -10.39 0.79
CA SER A 61 -0.34 -10.61 -0.19
C SER A 61 -0.28 -9.44 -1.17
N ILE A 62 0.89 -9.21 -1.72
CA ILE A 62 1.13 -8.16 -2.71
C ILE A 62 0.99 -8.77 -4.09
N PRO A 63 0.02 -8.35 -4.89
CA PRO A 63 -0.08 -8.87 -6.26
C PRO A 63 1.08 -8.40 -7.11
N LYS A 64 1.37 -9.17 -8.13
CA LYS A 64 2.47 -8.89 -9.04
C LYS A 64 2.35 -7.48 -9.62
N GLY A 65 3.44 -6.74 -9.54
CA GLY A 65 3.50 -5.40 -10.10
C GLY A 65 2.86 -4.29 -9.27
N PHE A 66 2.38 -4.61 -8.07
CA PHE A 66 1.72 -3.62 -7.23
C PHE A 66 2.74 -2.68 -6.58
N ASN A 67 2.79 -1.45 -7.05
CA ASN A 67 3.65 -0.41 -6.49
C ASN A 67 2.88 0.91 -6.49
N PRO A 68 1.97 1.11 -5.53
CA PRO A 68 1.14 2.30 -5.49
C PRO A 68 1.96 3.54 -5.18
N LYS A 69 1.41 4.69 -5.54
CA LYS A 69 1.98 5.99 -5.20
C LYS A 69 1.06 6.64 -4.17
N VAL A 70 1.60 6.96 -3.02
CA VAL A 70 0.83 7.44 -1.87
C VAL A 70 1.48 8.69 -1.33
N GLY A 71 0.71 9.76 -1.19
CA GLY A 71 1.25 11.05 -0.75
C GLY A 71 1.55 11.10 0.74
N SER A 72 0.90 10.28 1.54
CA SER A 72 1.12 10.25 2.98
C SER A 72 1.53 8.84 3.42
N CYS A 73 0.70 8.14 4.17
CA CYS A 73 1.07 6.84 4.73
C CYS A 73 0.46 5.67 3.97
N LEU A 74 1.22 4.60 3.84
CA LEU A 74 0.73 3.33 3.29
C LEU A 74 0.72 2.31 4.41
N THR A 75 -0.45 1.76 4.71
CA THR A 75 -0.61 0.81 5.80
C THR A 75 -0.85 -0.59 5.25
N LEU A 76 0.05 -1.50 5.57
CA LEU A 76 0.02 -2.89 5.14
C LEU A 76 0.21 -3.80 6.35
N GLY A 77 -0.64 -3.59 7.35
CA GLY A 77 -0.45 -4.19 8.67
C GLY A 77 -0.58 -5.70 8.75
N SER A 78 -1.20 -6.36 7.77
CA SER A 78 -1.38 -7.81 7.81
C SER A 78 -0.38 -8.60 6.98
N LEU A 79 0.50 -7.93 6.25
CA LEU A 79 1.51 -8.63 5.45
C LEU A 79 2.58 -9.22 6.34
N THR A 80 2.85 -10.50 6.15
CA THR A 80 3.93 -11.18 6.88
C THR A 80 5.19 -11.29 6.04
N SER A 81 5.09 -11.06 4.75
CA SER A 81 6.23 -11.02 3.84
C SER A 81 5.95 -10.04 2.71
N ILE A 82 6.99 -9.55 2.08
CA ILE A 82 6.87 -8.67 0.92
C ILE A 82 7.84 -9.15 -0.16
N PRO A 83 7.48 -8.97 -1.43
CA PRO A 83 8.39 -9.32 -2.52
C PRO A 83 9.58 -8.37 -2.54
N VAL A 84 10.73 -8.86 -2.97
CA VAL A 84 11.94 -8.03 -3.03
C VAL A 84 11.80 -6.87 -4.02
N TRP A 85 10.92 -7.00 -5.03
CA TRP A 85 10.69 -5.95 -6.03
C TRP A 85 9.74 -4.85 -5.56
N PHE A 86 9.10 -5.02 -4.40
CA PHE A 86 8.12 -4.06 -3.93
C PHE A 86 8.78 -2.71 -3.66
N ASN A 87 8.35 -1.69 -4.38
CA ASN A 87 8.96 -0.36 -4.28
C ASN A 87 7.90 0.73 -4.45
N PRO A 88 6.99 0.87 -3.50
CA PRO A 88 5.95 1.89 -3.59
C PRO A 88 6.55 3.29 -3.38
N VAL A 89 5.84 4.29 -3.89
CA VAL A 89 6.16 5.69 -3.61
C VAL A 89 5.34 6.10 -2.40
N VAL A 90 5.99 6.47 -1.31
CA VAL A 90 5.31 6.81 -0.06
C VAL A 90 5.88 8.12 0.47
N GLY A 91 5.01 9.12 0.59
CA GLY A 91 5.44 10.45 1.01
C GLY A 91 5.77 10.57 2.48
N ASP A 92 5.27 9.67 3.31
CA ASP A 92 5.54 9.68 4.73
C ASP A 92 5.96 8.27 5.19
N THR A 93 5.10 7.52 5.82
CA THR A 93 5.48 6.28 6.48
C THR A 93 4.85 5.05 5.84
N LEU A 94 5.64 4.01 5.68
CA LEU A 94 5.18 2.69 5.27
C LEU A 94 5.07 1.82 6.53
N TYR A 95 3.86 1.39 6.85
CA TYR A 95 3.62 0.54 8.01
C TYR A 95 3.53 -0.92 7.61
N LEU A 96 4.41 -1.72 8.19
CA LEU A 96 4.52 -3.15 7.94
C LEU A 96 4.48 -3.90 9.27
N ASP A 97 3.43 -3.68 10.04
CA ASP A 97 3.38 -4.12 11.43
C ASP A 97 3.54 -5.62 11.64
N SER A 98 3.08 -6.43 10.71
CA SER A 98 3.15 -7.89 10.84
C SER A 98 4.31 -8.53 10.10
N LEU A 99 5.15 -7.73 9.47
CA LEU A 99 6.26 -8.25 8.70
C LEU A 99 7.25 -8.95 9.62
N LYS A 100 7.53 -10.20 9.34
CA LYS A 100 8.42 -11.01 10.18
C LYS A 100 9.88 -10.77 9.88
N LYS A 101 10.18 -10.51 8.63
CA LYS A 101 11.55 -10.33 8.18
C LYS A 101 11.60 -9.42 6.98
N ILE A 102 12.53 -8.48 6.99
CA ILE A 102 12.82 -7.64 5.84
C ILE A 102 13.58 -8.49 4.82
N PRO A 103 13.14 -8.54 3.56
CA PRO A 103 13.88 -9.28 2.54
C PRO A 103 15.33 -8.78 2.44
N GLU A 104 16.26 -9.71 2.29
CA GLU A 104 17.68 -9.38 2.33
C GLU A 104 18.11 -8.35 1.30
N ASN A 105 17.59 -8.43 0.10
CA ASN A 105 17.97 -7.49 -0.97
C ASN A 105 16.91 -6.43 -1.25
N TRP A 106 16.00 -6.23 -0.33
CA TRP A 106 14.96 -5.23 -0.51
C TRP A 106 15.56 -3.84 -0.29
N ASN A 107 15.44 -3.02 -1.30
CA ASN A 107 16.03 -1.68 -1.28
C ASN A 107 15.05 -0.66 -1.85
N PRO A 108 14.02 -0.29 -1.09
CA PRO A 108 13.07 0.69 -1.56
C PRO A 108 13.73 2.06 -1.68
N THR A 109 13.40 2.79 -2.73
CA THR A 109 14.06 4.06 -3.04
C THR A 109 13.16 5.27 -2.97
N ASN A 110 11.84 5.07 -2.77
CA ASN A 110 10.88 6.15 -2.87
C ASN A 110 10.02 6.32 -1.63
N ILE A 111 10.58 6.06 -0.46
CA ILE A 111 9.89 6.26 0.81
C ILE A 111 10.54 7.44 1.51
N GLU A 112 9.79 8.55 1.61
CA GLU A 112 10.32 9.80 2.15
C GLU A 112 10.50 9.78 3.65
N GLY A 113 9.61 9.12 4.36
CA GLY A 113 9.67 9.04 5.81
C GLY A 113 10.38 7.78 6.28
N LYS A 114 9.66 6.94 7.00
CA LYS A 114 10.26 5.75 7.58
C LYS A 114 9.44 4.51 7.31
N ILE A 115 10.06 3.37 7.53
CA ILE A 115 9.42 2.08 7.47
C ILE A 115 9.27 1.60 8.90
N VAL A 116 8.05 1.30 9.30
CA VAL A 116 7.75 0.85 10.65
C VAL A 116 7.39 -0.62 10.59
N LYS A 117 8.19 -1.42 11.29
CA LYS A 117 7.94 -2.83 11.47
C LYS A 117 7.70 -3.04 12.94
N ARG A 118 6.65 -3.76 13.28
CA ARG A 118 6.34 -3.99 14.67
C ARG A 118 7.44 -4.75 15.36
N GLU A 119 7.92 -4.21 16.49
CA GLU A 119 8.90 -4.88 17.28
C GLU A 119 8.23 -5.66 18.38
N THR A 120 8.44 -6.93 18.41
CA THR A 120 7.92 -7.76 19.49
C THR A 120 8.92 -7.93 20.58
N ASN A 121 10.18 -7.52 20.34
CA ASN A 121 11.18 -7.68 21.32
C ASN A 121 11.94 -6.48 21.45
N ILE A 122 12.26 -5.75 21.58
CA ILE A 122 13.11 -4.76 21.98
C ILE A 122 13.90 -4.13 20.92
N LYS A 123 14.08 -4.72 19.83
CA LYS A 123 14.85 -4.13 18.77
C LYS A 123 14.17 -2.87 18.31
N PRO A 124 14.91 -1.81 18.09
CA PRO A 124 14.32 -0.57 17.62
C PRO A 124 13.76 -0.72 16.23
N ILE A 125 12.89 0.22 15.90
CA ILE A 125 12.31 0.30 14.59
C ILE A 125 13.41 0.51 13.57
N ILE A 126 13.27 -0.18 12.46
CA ILE A 126 14.23 -0.07 11.38
C ILE A 126 13.91 1.17 10.58
N ASN A 127 14.87 2.05 10.50
CA ASN A 127 14.75 3.26 9.70
C ASN A 127 15.64 3.11 8.50
N PHE A 128 15.06 3.29 7.32
CA PHE A 128 15.83 3.29 6.11
C PHE A 128 16.01 4.73 5.66
N HIS A 129 17.23 5.11 5.52
CA HIS A 129 17.55 6.44 5.02
C HIS A 129 17.70 6.31 3.53
N ILE A 130 16.68 6.67 2.88
CA ILE A 130 16.57 6.44 1.46
C ILE A 130 16.84 7.69 0.70
#